data_cd5c14d5b13598e0d9fe86d949150075
#
_entry.id   cd5c14d5b13598e0d9fe86d949150075
#
_cell.length_a   1.000
_cell.length_b   1.000
_cell.length_c   1.000
_cell.angle_alpha   90.00
_cell.angle_beta   90.00
_cell.angle_gamma   90.00
#
_symmetry.space_group_name_H-M   'P 1'
#
loop_
_entity.id
_entity.type
_entity.pdbx_description
1 polymer ?
#
loop_
_entity_poly.entity_id
_entity_poly.type
_entity_poly.pdbx_seq_one_letter_code
_entity_poly.pdbx_strand_id
1 'polypeptide(L)'
;MNAEVGEAFLPRSDGMGRHGPSARLRLGFGWLLSGTVKLLLSLLTIVACTASVLAAETKPMKDQPASDKPAATQRVTFGGGCFWCIEAVFQRLKGVKSVASGYAGGEVPNPTYKQVCTGETGHAEVVQLEFDPAQVSFDTLLHVFWAAHDPTTLNRQGADQGTQYRSAIFYENDEQKAAAEKSKAAAQAEFKDKIVTQIAPLTVFYKAEGYHQNYFNENADRNPYCSAVIRPKLQKLLSKGLIKEEPAAK
;
A
#
# COMPACT_ATOMS: atom_id res chain seq x y z
N MET A 1 31.61 -28.02 -2.14
CA MET A 1 31.36 -27.63 -0.75
C MET A 1 29.87 -27.73 -0.52
N ASN A 2 29.48 -28.69 0.30
CA ASN A 2 28.12 -29.18 0.45
C ASN A 2 27.27 -28.20 1.25
N ALA A 3 26.11 -27.82 0.71
CA ALA A 3 25.07 -27.11 1.45
C ALA A 3 24.14 -28.17 2.04
N GLU A 4 24.10 -28.27 3.36
CA GLU A 4 23.16 -29.12 4.10
C GLU A 4 21.73 -28.54 3.98
N VAL A 5 20.83 -29.43 3.57
CA VAL A 5 19.39 -29.21 3.51
C VAL A 5 18.82 -29.55 4.88
N GLY A 6 18.38 -28.54 5.63
CA GLY A 6 17.68 -28.72 6.90
C GLY A 6 16.24 -29.19 6.68
N GLU A 7 15.89 -30.30 7.31
CA GLU A 7 14.60 -30.97 7.29
C GLU A 7 13.47 -30.13 7.91
N ALA A 8 12.30 -30.20 7.27
CA ALA A 8 11.04 -29.62 7.74
C ALA A 8 10.48 -30.44 8.92
N PHE A 9 10.22 -29.78 10.04
CA PHE A 9 9.52 -30.34 11.20
C PHE A 9 8.02 -30.03 11.09
N LEU A 10 7.22 -31.07 10.92
CA LEU A 10 5.75 -31.00 10.99
C LEU A 10 5.29 -31.19 12.45
N PRO A 11 4.38 -30.39 12.98
CA PRO A 11 3.72 -30.73 14.24
C PRO A 11 2.43 -31.54 13.99
N ARG A 12 2.26 -32.54 14.83
CA ARG A 12 1.13 -33.49 14.93
C ARG A 12 -0.16 -32.77 15.39
N SER A 13 -1.26 -33.25 14.86
CA SER A 13 -2.64 -33.04 15.31
C SER A 13 -2.99 -33.97 16.49
N ASP A 14 -3.56 -33.40 17.55
CA ASP A 14 -4.47 -34.06 18.53
C ASP A 14 -5.21 -32.91 19.24
N GLY A 15 -6.49 -32.84 19.48
CA GLY A 15 -7.51 -33.77 19.71
C GLY A 15 -8.76 -33.01 20.13
N MET A 16 -9.84 -33.61 19.86
CA MET A 16 -11.25 -33.36 20.15
C MET A 16 -11.60 -32.78 21.53
N GLY A 17 -12.59 -31.87 21.56
CA GLY A 17 -13.34 -31.50 22.77
C GLY A 17 -14.67 -30.82 22.43
N ARG A 18 -15.73 -31.60 22.33
CA ARG A 18 -17.14 -31.15 22.27
C ARG A 18 -17.57 -30.67 23.66
N HIS A 19 -18.41 -29.62 23.71
CA HIS A 19 -19.63 -29.51 24.52
C HIS A 19 -20.29 -28.14 24.29
N GLY A 20 -21.54 -28.11 23.75
CA GLY A 20 -22.50 -27.06 23.99
C GLY A 20 -23.25 -27.31 25.31
N PRO A 21 -24.22 -26.54 25.77
CA PRO A 21 -25.44 -26.23 25.04
C PRO A 21 -26.06 -24.82 25.27
N SER A 22 -26.95 -24.45 24.35
CA SER A 22 -28.27 -23.84 24.47
C SER A 22 -28.63 -22.98 25.67
N ALA A 23 -29.18 -21.78 25.43
CA ALA A 23 -30.41 -21.23 26.03
C ALA A 23 -30.68 -19.81 25.45
N ARG A 24 -31.73 -19.68 24.84
CA ARG A 24 -33.12 -19.22 25.07
C ARG A 24 -33.38 -17.80 24.59
N LEU A 25 -34.19 -17.82 23.60
CA LEU A 25 -35.18 -16.89 23.12
C LEU A 25 -35.85 -16.07 24.27
N ARG A 26 -35.91 -14.73 24.12
CA ARG A 26 -36.98 -13.94 24.72
C ARG A 26 -37.48 -12.91 23.72
N LEU A 27 -38.67 -13.20 23.21
CA LEU A 27 -39.61 -12.28 22.60
C LEU A 27 -40.15 -11.34 23.70
N GLY A 28 -40.16 -10.05 23.42
CA GLY A 28 -40.83 -9.02 24.20
C GLY A 28 -41.68 -8.16 23.27
N PHE A 29 -42.96 -8.48 23.30
CA PHE A 29 -44.08 -7.81 22.62
C PHE A 29 -44.41 -6.46 23.26
N GLY A 30 -44.83 -5.51 22.44
CA GLY A 30 -45.86 -4.55 22.83
C GLY A 30 -45.41 -3.13 23.05
N TRP A 31 -45.87 -2.21 22.26
CA TRP A 31 -46.98 -1.30 22.54
C TRP A 31 -47.29 -0.43 21.34
N LEU A 32 -48.49 -0.65 20.87
CA LEU A 32 -49.24 0.22 19.93
C LEU A 32 -49.85 1.42 20.70
N LEU A 33 -50.27 2.38 19.88
CA LEU A 33 -51.30 3.42 20.07
C LEU A 33 -50.70 4.83 20.22
N SER A 34 -51.00 5.64 19.26
CA SER A 34 -52.20 6.41 18.94
C SER A 34 -52.00 7.90 19.28
N GLY A 35 -52.32 8.75 18.35
CA GLY A 35 -52.40 10.19 18.63
C GLY A 35 -52.46 11.10 17.41
N THR A 36 -53.57 11.01 16.69
CA THR A 36 -54.37 12.13 16.12
C THR A 36 -53.68 13.30 15.42
N VAL A 37 -53.96 13.33 14.14
CA VAL A 37 -54.26 14.48 13.24
C VAL A 37 -54.62 15.77 13.98
N LYS A 38 -53.94 16.85 13.70
CA LYS A 38 -54.46 18.21 13.73
C LYS A 38 -54.06 18.98 12.48
N LEU A 39 -55.07 19.07 11.60
CA LEU A 39 -55.18 20.00 10.49
C LEU A 39 -55.43 21.40 11.07
N LEU A 40 -54.60 22.37 10.71
CA LEU A 40 -54.98 23.79 10.79
C LEU A 40 -54.40 24.52 9.58
N LEU A 41 -55.34 24.90 8.71
CA LEU A 41 -55.15 25.95 7.70
C LEU A 41 -54.81 27.28 8.38
N SER A 42 -53.85 28.01 7.84
CA SER A 42 -53.82 29.47 7.98
C SER A 42 -53.06 30.12 6.82
N LEU A 43 -53.84 30.75 5.99
CA LEU A 43 -53.69 32.02 5.29
C LEU A 43 -52.38 32.36 4.52
N LEU A 44 -52.67 32.49 3.22
CA LEU A 44 -51.96 33.33 2.22
C LEU A 44 -51.59 34.70 2.78
N THR A 45 -50.33 35.04 2.70
CA THR A 45 -49.91 36.44 2.52
C THR A 45 -48.93 36.48 1.35
N ILE A 46 -49.44 37.03 0.24
CA ILE A 46 -48.67 37.41 -0.94
C ILE A 46 -47.86 38.64 -0.55
N VAL A 47 -46.55 38.52 -0.46
CA VAL A 47 -45.63 39.65 -0.50
C VAL A 47 -44.87 39.54 -1.80
N ALA A 48 -45.25 40.41 -2.71
CA ALA A 48 -44.48 40.69 -3.92
C ALA A 48 -43.13 41.30 -3.52
N CYS A 49 -42.04 40.52 -3.57
CA CYS A 49 -40.71 41.05 -3.43
C CYS A 49 -40.06 41.08 -4.82
N THR A 50 -39.90 42.27 -5.30
CA THR A 50 -39.25 42.66 -6.57
C THR A 50 -37.91 41.96 -6.72
N ALA A 51 -37.77 41.18 -7.78
CA ALA A 51 -36.54 40.57 -8.19
C ALA A 51 -35.55 41.65 -8.64
N SER A 52 -34.60 41.99 -7.78
CA SER A 52 -33.36 42.65 -8.20
C SER A 52 -32.44 41.56 -8.68
N VAL A 53 -32.38 41.38 -10.00
CA VAL A 53 -31.38 40.54 -10.67
C VAL A 53 -30.02 41.25 -10.49
N LEU A 54 -29.27 40.81 -9.48
CA LEU A 54 -27.85 41.12 -9.36
C LEU A 54 -27.13 40.27 -10.40
N ALA A 55 -26.81 40.86 -11.54
CA ALA A 55 -25.91 40.27 -12.52
C ALA A 55 -24.55 40.09 -11.82
N ALA A 56 -24.24 38.89 -11.40
CA ALA A 56 -22.89 38.51 -11.01
C ALA A 56 -22.04 38.52 -12.27
N GLU A 57 -21.23 39.59 -12.44
CA GLU A 57 -20.15 39.62 -13.41
C GLU A 57 -19.22 38.42 -13.14
N THR A 58 -19.33 37.38 -13.95
CA THR A 58 -18.33 36.33 -14.04
C THR A 58 -17.08 36.94 -14.67
N LYS A 59 -16.12 37.34 -13.83
CA LYS A 59 -14.76 37.64 -14.29
C LYS A 59 -14.28 36.43 -15.06
N PRO A 60 -13.79 36.58 -16.30
CA PRO A 60 -13.15 35.49 -16.99
C PRO A 60 -11.94 35.08 -16.15
N MET A 61 -11.93 33.79 -15.75
CA MET A 61 -10.78 33.17 -15.13
C MET A 61 -9.66 33.24 -16.18
N LYS A 62 -8.66 34.07 -15.90
CA LYS A 62 -7.45 34.15 -16.71
C LYS A 62 -6.91 32.74 -16.80
N ASP A 63 -6.85 32.21 -18.02
CA ASP A 63 -6.08 31.03 -18.33
C ASP A 63 -4.65 31.25 -17.85
N GLN A 64 -4.32 30.63 -16.71
CA GLN A 64 -2.95 30.59 -16.23
C GLN A 64 -2.25 29.64 -17.18
N PRO A 65 -1.23 30.07 -17.93
CA PRO A 65 -0.54 29.17 -18.82
C PRO A 65 0.00 28.05 -17.96
N ALA A 66 -0.34 26.79 -18.32
CA ALA A 66 0.29 25.62 -17.76
C ALA A 66 1.80 25.82 -17.89
N SER A 67 2.50 25.84 -16.75
CA SER A 67 3.94 25.99 -16.77
C SER A 67 4.51 24.76 -17.47
N ASP A 68 5.09 24.91 -18.64
CA ASP A 68 5.82 23.87 -19.40
C ASP A 68 7.12 23.41 -18.72
N LYS A 69 7.23 23.64 -17.42
CA LYS A 69 8.33 23.09 -16.65
C LYS A 69 8.02 21.62 -16.40
N PRO A 70 8.88 20.66 -16.85
CA PRO A 70 8.69 19.25 -16.53
C PRO A 70 8.46 19.12 -15.03
N ALA A 71 7.38 18.47 -14.63
CA ALA A 71 7.12 18.23 -13.23
C ALA A 71 8.35 17.56 -12.61
N ALA A 72 8.86 18.14 -11.51
CA ALA A 72 10.05 17.59 -10.86
C ALA A 72 9.77 16.14 -10.45
N THR A 73 10.69 15.24 -10.80
CA THR A 73 10.65 13.84 -10.38
C THR A 73 10.53 13.77 -8.86
N GLN A 74 9.63 12.93 -8.37
CA GLN A 74 9.47 12.68 -6.93
C GLN A 74 10.03 11.31 -6.56
N ARG A 75 10.35 11.13 -5.28
CA ARG A 75 10.82 9.87 -4.72
C ARG A 75 9.93 9.40 -3.57
N VAL A 76 9.92 8.08 -3.36
CA VAL A 76 9.32 7.41 -2.21
C VAL A 76 10.03 6.08 -1.99
N THR A 77 10.03 5.58 -0.75
CA THR A 77 10.68 4.32 -0.42
C THR A 77 9.70 3.35 0.22
N PHE A 78 9.58 2.14 -0.33
CA PHE A 78 8.63 1.10 0.10
C PHE A 78 9.33 -0.17 0.54
N GLY A 79 8.92 -0.72 1.69
CA GLY A 79 9.22 -2.08 2.14
C GLY A 79 7.98 -2.94 2.11
N GLY A 80 8.03 -4.10 1.47
CA GLY A 80 6.87 -5.00 1.33
C GLY A 80 7.30 -6.48 1.24
N GLY A 81 8.23 -6.89 2.11
CA GLY A 81 8.92 -8.18 2.07
C GLY A 81 10.20 -8.10 1.25
N CYS A 82 10.58 -9.20 0.61
CA CYS A 82 11.76 -9.26 -0.24
C CYS A 82 11.75 -8.15 -1.32
N PHE A 83 12.81 -7.35 -1.34
CA PHE A 83 12.91 -6.21 -2.26
C PHE A 83 12.94 -6.62 -3.74
N TRP A 84 13.42 -7.81 -4.12
CA TRP A 84 13.33 -8.31 -5.50
C TRP A 84 11.90 -8.39 -6.01
N CYS A 85 10.97 -8.78 -5.11
CA CYS A 85 9.54 -8.83 -5.42
C CYS A 85 8.97 -7.45 -5.71
N ILE A 86 9.28 -6.50 -4.85
CA ILE A 86 8.72 -5.15 -4.92
C ILE A 86 9.37 -4.36 -6.07
N GLU A 87 10.69 -4.53 -6.29
CA GLU A 87 11.40 -3.98 -7.44
C GLU A 87 10.74 -4.41 -8.75
N ALA A 88 10.53 -5.73 -8.93
CA ALA A 88 9.92 -6.28 -10.14
C ALA A 88 8.51 -5.73 -10.42
N VAL A 89 7.73 -5.46 -9.37
CA VAL A 89 6.40 -4.86 -9.48
C VAL A 89 6.48 -3.43 -9.98
N PHE A 90 7.25 -2.58 -9.29
CA PHE A 90 7.27 -1.15 -9.60
C PHE A 90 8.03 -0.81 -10.89
N GLN A 91 8.98 -1.62 -11.32
CA GLN A 91 9.60 -1.51 -12.64
C GLN A 91 8.59 -1.66 -13.78
N ARG A 92 7.42 -2.26 -13.53
CA ARG A 92 6.33 -2.50 -14.51
C ARG A 92 5.24 -1.46 -14.46
N LEU A 93 5.44 -0.38 -13.71
CA LEU A 93 4.46 0.69 -13.59
C LEU A 93 4.86 1.89 -14.47
N LYS A 94 3.99 2.25 -15.43
CA LYS A 94 4.22 3.41 -16.29
C LYS A 94 4.32 4.67 -15.45
N GLY A 95 5.32 5.51 -15.71
CA GLY A 95 5.56 6.75 -14.97
C GLY A 95 6.62 6.61 -13.87
N VAL A 96 6.96 5.38 -13.45
CA VAL A 96 8.15 5.10 -12.64
C VAL A 96 9.37 5.19 -13.56
N LYS A 97 10.33 6.02 -13.19
CA LYS A 97 11.56 6.29 -13.96
C LYS A 97 12.71 5.38 -13.56
N SER A 98 12.84 5.13 -12.26
CA SER A 98 13.85 4.22 -11.71
C SER A 98 13.33 3.53 -10.45
N VAL A 99 13.86 2.33 -10.20
CA VAL A 99 13.64 1.56 -8.97
C VAL A 99 14.99 1.05 -8.51
N ALA A 100 15.34 1.33 -7.25
CA ALA A 100 16.58 0.86 -6.65
C ALA A 100 16.29 0.04 -5.40
N SER A 101 16.73 -1.21 -5.36
CA SER A 101 16.72 -2.04 -4.15
C SER A 101 17.73 -1.54 -3.12
N GLY A 102 17.35 -1.55 -1.84
CA GLY A 102 18.20 -1.03 -0.77
C GLY A 102 17.68 -1.31 0.64
N TYR A 103 18.23 -0.57 1.58
CA TYR A 103 17.98 -0.70 3.02
C TYR A 103 17.63 0.65 3.62
N ALA A 104 16.60 0.69 4.48
CA ALA A 104 16.20 1.91 5.18
C ALA A 104 15.53 1.62 6.53
N GLY A 105 15.44 2.66 7.38
CA GLY A 105 14.70 2.62 8.65
C GLY A 105 15.41 1.91 9.79
N GLY A 106 16.70 1.60 9.65
CA GLY A 106 17.56 1.06 10.69
C GLY A 106 18.61 2.07 11.15
N GLU A 107 19.50 1.63 12.05
CA GLU A 107 20.48 2.50 12.71
C GLU A 107 21.93 2.22 12.24
N VAL A 108 22.20 1.03 11.70
CA VAL A 108 23.57 0.65 11.27
C VAL A 108 23.93 1.40 9.99
N PRO A 109 24.99 2.22 9.98
CA PRO A 109 25.40 2.93 8.76
C PRO A 109 26.04 1.98 7.74
N ASN A 110 25.72 2.20 6.46
CA ASN A 110 26.25 1.42 5.34
C ASN A 110 26.16 -0.10 5.55
N PRO A 111 24.96 -0.65 5.84
CA PRO A 111 24.82 -2.06 6.14
C PRO A 111 25.09 -2.90 4.88
N THR A 112 25.69 -4.06 5.06
CA THR A 112 25.77 -5.08 4.02
C THR A 112 24.52 -5.98 4.05
N TYR A 113 24.20 -6.64 2.94
CA TYR A 113 23.11 -7.63 2.87
C TYR A 113 23.19 -8.67 3.99
N LYS A 114 24.40 -9.21 4.22
CA LYS A 114 24.63 -10.20 5.28
C LYS A 114 24.25 -9.67 6.67
N GLN A 115 24.56 -8.41 6.99
CA GLN A 115 24.17 -7.78 8.24
C GLN A 115 22.65 -7.57 8.33
N VAL A 116 22.02 -7.10 7.25
CA VAL A 116 20.56 -6.93 7.23
C VAL A 116 19.82 -8.25 7.44
N CYS A 117 20.31 -9.35 6.86
CA CYS A 117 19.74 -10.69 7.04
C CYS A 117 19.78 -11.20 8.49
N THR A 118 20.64 -10.66 9.37
CA THR A 118 20.62 -11.03 10.81
C THR A 118 19.38 -10.48 11.53
N GLY A 119 18.72 -9.45 10.96
CA GLY A 119 17.62 -8.73 11.60
C GLY A 119 18.06 -7.72 12.68
N GLU A 120 19.37 -7.62 12.97
CA GLU A 120 19.92 -6.78 14.06
C GLU A 120 20.21 -5.34 13.64
N THR A 121 20.27 -5.06 12.33
CA THR A 121 20.57 -3.71 11.83
C THR A 121 19.41 -2.73 11.99
N GLY A 122 18.20 -3.23 12.25
CA GLY A 122 16.98 -2.44 12.25
C GLY A 122 16.49 -2.02 10.86
N HIS A 123 17.27 -2.24 9.80
CA HIS A 123 16.86 -1.90 8.43
C HIS A 123 15.80 -2.86 7.88
N ALA A 124 14.89 -2.30 7.06
CA ALA A 124 14.05 -3.08 6.17
C ALA A 124 14.72 -3.20 4.79
N GLU A 125 14.47 -4.32 4.10
CA GLU A 125 14.60 -4.39 2.66
C GLU A 125 13.56 -3.50 2.01
N VAL A 126 14.00 -2.58 1.18
CA VAL A 126 13.14 -1.56 0.57
C VAL A 126 13.49 -1.35 -0.89
N VAL A 127 12.58 -0.71 -1.61
CA VAL A 127 12.84 -0.14 -2.92
C VAL A 127 12.61 1.37 -2.87
N GLN A 128 13.56 2.14 -3.39
CA GLN A 128 13.37 3.57 -3.63
C GLN A 128 12.95 3.77 -5.08
N LEU A 129 11.83 4.45 -5.25
CA LEU A 129 11.25 4.79 -6.55
C LEU A 129 11.56 6.24 -6.88
N GLU A 130 11.90 6.50 -8.14
CA GLU A 130 11.78 7.82 -8.76
C GLU A 130 10.64 7.77 -9.76
N PHE A 131 9.70 8.71 -9.67
CA PHE A 131 8.53 8.71 -10.52
C PHE A 131 8.17 10.11 -11.00
N ASP A 132 7.48 10.17 -12.13
CA ASP A 132 6.96 11.37 -12.74
C ASP A 132 5.49 11.57 -12.28
N PRO A 133 5.19 12.55 -11.43
CA PRO A 133 3.84 12.75 -10.91
C PRO A 133 2.83 13.17 -11.98
N ALA A 134 3.29 13.62 -13.16
CA ALA A 134 2.41 13.87 -14.30
C ALA A 134 1.96 12.59 -15.01
N GLN A 135 2.67 11.46 -14.83
CA GLN A 135 2.36 10.18 -15.46
C GLN A 135 1.77 9.15 -14.50
N VAL A 136 2.18 9.18 -13.23
CA VAL A 136 1.66 8.29 -12.18
C VAL A 136 1.55 9.07 -10.86
N SER A 137 0.37 9.05 -10.27
CA SER A 137 0.15 9.71 -8.99
C SER A 137 0.73 8.89 -7.83
N PHE A 138 1.06 9.56 -6.72
CA PHE A 138 1.46 8.90 -5.49
C PHE A 138 0.38 7.94 -4.96
N ASP A 139 -0.91 8.31 -5.09
CA ASP A 139 -2.04 7.44 -4.74
C ASP A 139 -2.07 6.14 -5.56
N THR A 140 -1.70 6.21 -6.84
CA THR A 140 -1.56 5.00 -7.68
C THR A 140 -0.43 4.10 -7.19
N LEU A 141 0.73 4.68 -6.80
CA LEU A 141 1.84 3.91 -6.21
C LEU A 141 1.40 3.22 -4.91
N LEU A 142 0.68 3.91 -4.04
CA LEU A 142 0.13 3.36 -2.80
C LEU A 142 -0.86 2.22 -3.07
N HIS A 143 -1.75 2.39 -4.06
CA HIS A 143 -2.70 1.33 -4.43
C HIS A 143 -1.99 0.06 -4.92
N VAL A 144 -0.97 0.21 -5.77
CA VAL A 144 -0.13 -0.92 -6.21
C VAL A 144 0.61 -1.55 -5.04
N PHE A 145 1.14 -0.74 -4.11
CA PHE A 145 1.82 -1.21 -2.91
C PHE A 145 0.92 -2.12 -2.05
N TRP A 146 -0.33 -1.70 -1.75
CA TRP A 146 -1.27 -2.52 -0.99
C TRP A 146 -1.63 -3.83 -1.71
N ALA A 147 -1.73 -3.81 -3.04
CA ALA A 147 -2.04 -5.00 -3.83
C ALA A 147 -0.86 -5.97 -3.97
N ALA A 148 0.38 -5.48 -3.83
CA ALA A 148 1.60 -6.24 -4.09
C ALA A 148 2.05 -7.14 -2.94
N HIS A 149 1.57 -6.93 -1.71
CA HIS A 149 2.00 -7.69 -0.54
C HIS A 149 0.86 -7.86 0.48
N ASP A 150 1.09 -8.60 1.54
CA ASP A 150 0.19 -8.68 2.68
C ASP A 150 0.67 -7.71 3.77
N PRO A 151 -0.02 -6.58 3.98
CA PRO A 151 0.39 -5.57 4.96
C PRO A 151 -0.04 -5.89 6.39
N THR A 152 -0.64 -7.06 6.65
CA THR A 152 -1.20 -7.44 7.95
C THR A 152 -0.26 -8.31 8.78
N THR A 153 0.83 -8.83 8.19
CA THR A 153 1.78 -9.71 8.85
C THR A 153 2.99 -8.92 9.39
N LEU A 154 3.13 -8.89 10.72
CA LEU A 154 4.24 -8.19 11.37
C LEU A 154 5.57 -8.89 11.10
N ASN A 155 6.58 -8.14 10.61
CA ASN A 155 7.94 -8.65 10.34
C ASN A 155 7.97 -9.93 9.49
N ARG A 156 7.05 -10.05 8.55
CA ARG A 156 6.91 -11.25 7.74
C ARG A 156 6.23 -10.94 6.41
N GLN A 157 6.63 -11.64 5.35
CA GLN A 157 5.92 -11.64 4.08
C GLN A 157 5.96 -13.04 3.45
N GLY A 158 4.83 -13.76 3.50
CA GLY A 158 4.78 -15.15 3.04
C GLY A 158 5.71 -16.04 3.87
N ALA A 159 6.69 -16.68 3.23
CA ALA A 159 7.70 -17.51 3.88
C ALA A 159 8.86 -16.70 4.48
N ASP A 160 9.09 -15.48 4.00
CA ASP A 160 10.18 -14.63 4.46
C ASP A 160 9.86 -14.07 5.85
N GLN A 161 10.69 -14.36 6.86
CA GLN A 161 10.52 -13.95 8.26
C GLN A 161 11.71 -13.13 8.72
N GLY A 162 11.44 -12.05 9.46
CA GLY A 162 12.44 -11.15 10.02
C GLY A 162 12.01 -9.69 9.89
N THR A 163 12.59 -8.82 10.73
CA THR A 163 12.31 -7.38 10.76
C THR A 163 12.63 -6.69 9.42
N GLN A 164 13.58 -7.25 8.66
CA GLN A 164 13.95 -6.77 7.34
C GLN A 164 12.82 -6.93 6.30
N TYR A 165 11.88 -7.83 6.50
CA TYR A 165 10.74 -8.07 5.60
C TYR A 165 9.44 -7.38 6.03
N ARG A 166 9.53 -6.40 6.95
CA ARG A 166 8.35 -5.66 7.41
C ARG A 166 7.75 -4.81 6.32
N SER A 167 6.43 -4.60 6.41
CA SER A 167 5.73 -3.64 5.60
C SER A 167 6.03 -2.21 6.08
N ALA A 168 6.52 -1.34 5.19
CA ALA A 168 6.89 0.03 5.52
C ALA A 168 6.73 0.99 4.35
N ILE A 169 6.38 2.23 4.66
CA ILE A 169 6.38 3.40 3.76
C ILE A 169 7.27 4.45 4.41
N PHE A 170 8.37 4.81 3.73
CA PHE A 170 9.26 5.88 4.16
C PHE A 170 9.02 7.10 3.26
N TYR A 171 8.44 8.15 3.84
CA TYR A 171 8.06 9.37 3.14
C TYR A 171 9.19 10.42 3.16
N GLU A 172 9.22 11.29 2.14
CA GLU A 172 10.19 12.39 2.03
C GLU A 172 9.61 13.76 2.46
N ASN A 173 8.25 13.89 2.54
CA ASN A 173 7.58 15.13 2.91
C ASN A 173 6.21 14.87 3.56
N ASP A 174 5.59 15.94 4.11
CA ASP A 174 4.33 15.84 4.85
C ASP A 174 3.13 15.51 3.96
N GLU A 175 3.16 15.87 2.67
CA GLU A 175 2.11 15.51 1.71
C GLU A 175 2.10 13.99 1.48
N GLN A 176 3.27 13.38 1.30
CA GLN A 176 3.40 11.93 1.19
C GLN A 176 2.96 11.23 2.49
N LYS A 177 3.32 11.78 3.65
CA LYS A 177 2.88 11.27 4.95
C LYS A 177 1.36 11.24 5.03
N ALA A 178 0.71 12.38 4.80
CA ALA A 178 -0.74 12.50 4.88
C ALA A 178 -1.46 11.56 3.89
N ALA A 179 -0.94 11.46 2.65
CA ALA A 179 -1.49 10.57 1.64
C ALA A 179 -1.31 9.09 2.02
N ALA A 180 -0.15 8.69 2.56
CA ALA A 180 0.12 7.34 3.01
C ALA A 180 -0.79 6.93 4.19
N GLU A 181 -0.98 7.81 5.18
CA GLU A 181 -1.87 7.58 6.32
C GLU A 181 -3.34 7.43 5.87
N LYS A 182 -3.80 8.33 5.00
CA LYS A 182 -5.15 8.27 4.41
C LYS A 182 -5.34 6.98 3.60
N SER A 183 -4.38 6.63 2.76
CA SER A 183 -4.42 5.43 1.94
C SER A 183 -4.41 4.15 2.78
N LYS A 184 -3.61 4.10 3.88
CA LYS A 184 -3.61 3.00 4.84
C LYS A 184 -4.99 2.81 5.49
N ALA A 185 -5.63 3.91 5.90
CA ALA A 185 -6.96 3.87 6.50
C ALA A 185 -8.02 3.35 5.50
N ALA A 186 -7.94 3.79 4.24
CA ALA A 186 -8.85 3.32 3.19
C ALA A 186 -8.61 1.83 2.85
N ALA A 187 -7.34 1.42 2.71
CA ALA A 187 -6.97 0.05 2.39
C ALA A 187 -7.39 -0.95 3.48
N GLN A 188 -7.55 -0.52 4.75
CA GLN A 188 -7.98 -1.41 5.84
C GLN A 188 -9.29 -2.15 5.52
N ALA A 189 -10.17 -1.58 4.73
CA ALA A 189 -11.43 -2.23 4.34
C ALA A 189 -11.24 -3.47 3.44
N GLU A 190 -10.09 -3.59 2.78
CA GLU A 190 -9.75 -4.72 1.90
C GLU A 190 -9.11 -5.90 2.66
N PHE A 191 -8.73 -5.68 3.93
CA PHE A 191 -8.03 -6.68 4.75
C PHE A 191 -8.83 -7.01 6.01
N LYS A 192 -8.94 -8.30 6.31
CA LYS A 192 -9.62 -8.79 7.51
C LYS A 192 -8.83 -8.43 8.79
N ASP A 193 -7.52 -8.59 8.72
CA ASP A 193 -6.63 -8.33 9.85
C ASP A 193 -6.09 -6.89 9.78
N LYS A 194 -5.63 -6.37 10.93
CA LYS A 194 -5.14 -5.00 11.03
C LYS A 194 -3.88 -4.81 10.18
N ILE A 195 -3.87 -3.75 9.36
CA ILE A 195 -2.66 -3.33 8.64
C ILE A 195 -1.61 -2.84 9.64
N VAL A 196 -0.43 -3.48 9.61
CA VAL A 196 0.71 -3.20 10.50
C VAL A 196 1.82 -2.39 9.82
N THR A 197 1.60 -1.91 8.60
CA THR A 197 2.56 -1.11 7.84
C THR A 197 3.06 0.07 8.65
N GLN A 198 4.39 0.20 8.80
CA GLN A 198 5.06 1.35 9.36
C GLN A 198 4.99 2.52 8.37
N ILE A 199 4.65 3.73 8.84
CA ILE A 199 4.77 4.97 8.06
C ILE A 199 5.72 5.87 8.84
N ALA A 200 6.88 6.18 8.27
CA ALA A 200 7.95 6.93 8.93
C ALA A 200 8.69 7.84 7.95
N PRO A 201 9.37 8.90 8.42
CA PRO A 201 10.21 9.71 7.54
C PRO A 201 11.40 8.87 7.03
N LEU A 202 11.79 9.10 5.78
CA LEU A 202 13.04 8.56 5.26
C LEU A 202 14.21 9.36 5.83
N THR A 203 15.02 8.74 6.67
CA THR A 203 16.25 9.35 7.19
C THR A 203 17.42 9.15 6.23
N VAL A 204 17.68 7.89 5.88
CA VAL A 204 18.74 7.49 4.95
C VAL A 204 18.29 6.29 4.15
N PHE A 205 18.63 6.27 2.87
CA PHE A 205 18.52 5.10 1.99
C PHE A 205 19.92 4.62 1.63
N TYR A 206 20.20 3.36 1.92
CA TYR A 206 21.43 2.68 1.52
C TYR A 206 21.12 1.75 0.34
N LYS A 207 21.66 2.08 -0.83
CA LYS A 207 21.48 1.24 -2.02
C LYS A 207 22.12 -0.13 -1.79
N ALA A 208 21.40 -1.20 -2.06
CA ALA A 208 21.90 -2.56 -1.97
C ALA A 208 22.95 -2.83 -3.06
N GLU A 209 23.72 -3.88 -2.85
CA GLU A 209 24.79 -4.32 -3.73
C GLU A 209 24.31 -4.55 -5.17
N GLY A 210 25.19 -4.39 -6.15
CA GLY A 210 24.85 -4.41 -7.57
C GLY A 210 24.10 -5.67 -8.02
N TYR A 211 24.42 -6.83 -7.44
CA TYR A 211 23.79 -8.11 -7.77
C TYR A 211 22.32 -8.23 -7.28
N HIS A 212 21.84 -7.29 -6.46
CA HIS A 212 20.45 -7.20 -6.05
C HIS A 212 19.59 -6.31 -6.95
N GLN A 213 20.22 -5.46 -7.77
CA GLN A 213 19.49 -4.54 -8.65
C GLN A 213 18.96 -5.30 -9.86
N ASN A 214 17.73 -4.95 -10.30
CA ASN A 214 17.09 -5.55 -11.47
C ASN A 214 17.00 -7.09 -11.41
N TYR A 215 16.90 -7.60 -10.18
CA TYR A 215 17.16 -9.02 -9.91
C TYR A 215 16.25 -9.97 -10.68
N PHE A 216 14.94 -9.70 -10.70
CA PHE A 216 14.00 -10.58 -11.39
C PHE A 216 14.27 -10.64 -12.90
N ASN A 217 14.53 -9.51 -13.53
CA ASN A 217 14.74 -9.47 -14.98
C ASN A 217 16.03 -10.21 -15.41
N GLU A 218 17.03 -10.26 -14.53
CA GLU A 218 18.32 -10.93 -14.80
C GLU A 218 18.32 -12.42 -14.39
N ASN A 219 17.45 -12.81 -13.43
CA ASN A 219 17.50 -14.14 -12.82
C ASN A 219 16.19 -14.92 -12.91
N ALA A 220 15.19 -14.46 -13.70
CA ALA A 220 13.86 -15.02 -13.75
C ALA A 220 13.81 -16.55 -14.00
N ASP A 221 14.74 -17.05 -14.80
CA ASP A 221 14.82 -18.47 -15.19
C ASP A 221 15.95 -19.23 -14.47
N ARG A 222 16.75 -18.55 -13.63
CA ARG A 222 17.88 -19.15 -12.93
C ARG A 222 17.63 -19.39 -11.45
N ASN A 223 16.78 -18.58 -10.84
CA ASN A 223 16.48 -18.68 -9.41
C ASN A 223 15.05 -19.22 -9.19
N PRO A 224 14.88 -20.36 -8.49
CA PRO A 224 13.56 -20.92 -8.17
C PRO A 224 12.64 -19.95 -7.40
N TYR A 225 13.19 -19.04 -6.60
CA TYR A 225 12.41 -18.01 -5.92
C TYR A 225 11.68 -17.08 -6.92
N CYS A 226 12.33 -16.75 -8.02
CA CYS A 226 11.71 -15.94 -9.07
C CYS A 226 10.48 -16.61 -9.69
N SER A 227 10.55 -17.92 -9.94
CA SER A 227 9.43 -18.68 -10.51
C SER A 227 8.33 -19.00 -9.48
N ALA A 228 8.72 -19.28 -8.24
CA ALA A 228 7.78 -19.71 -7.20
C ALA A 228 7.07 -18.54 -6.49
N VAL A 229 7.71 -17.38 -6.36
CA VAL A 229 7.22 -16.25 -5.57
C VAL A 229 6.97 -15.01 -6.43
N ILE A 230 7.97 -14.55 -7.22
CA ILE A 230 7.86 -13.28 -7.93
C ILE A 230 6.91 -13.39 -9.11
N ARG A 231 7.07 -14.40 -9.96
CA ARG A 231 6.25 -14.58 -11.17
C ARG A 231 4.75 -14.68 -10.87
N PRO A 232 4.27 -15.47 -9.88
CA PRO A 232 2.85 -15.50 -9.53
C PRO A 232 2.32 -14.15 -9.02
N LYS A 233 3.14 -13.41 -8.26
CA LYS A 233 2.80 -12.05 -7.82
C LYS A 233 2.60 -11.11 -9.00
N LEU A 234 3.52 -11.10 -9.96
CA LEU A 234 3.40 -10.29 -11.17
C LEU A 234 2.17 -10.67 -11.98
N GLN A 235 1.91 -11.97 -12.19
CA GLN A 235 0.73 -12.45 -12.90
C GLN A 235 -0.59 -12.01 -12.23
N LYS A 236 -0.66 -12.06 -10.89
CA LYS A 236 -1.80 -11.55 -10.12
C LYS A 236 -2.03 -10.05 -10.36
N LEU A 237 -0.98 -9.25 -10.38
CA LEU A 237 -1.10 -7.79 -10.58
C LEU A 237 -1.39 -7.43 -12.05
N LEU A 238 -0.83 -8.17 -12.99
CA LEU A 238 -1.14 -8.08 -14.41
C LEU A 238 -2.62 -8.39 -14.70
N SER A 239 -3.16 -9.47 -14.13
CA SER A 239 -4.57 -9.85 -14.31
C SER A 239 -5.54 -8.82 -13.74
N LYS A 240 -5.10 -8.01 -12.76
CA LYS A 240 -5.84 -6.88 -12.20
C LYS A 240 -5.63 -5.57 -12.99
N GLY A 241 -4.80 -5.55 -14.02
CA GLY A 241 -4.48 -4.35 -14.78
C GLY A 241 -3.65 -3.30 -14.02
N LEU A 242 -3.03 -3.68 -12.89
CA LEU A 242 -2.29 -2.75 -12.04
C LEU A 242 -0.87 -2.46 -12.53
N ILE A 243 -0.28 -3.37 -13.29
CA ILE A 243 1.05 -3.25 -13.89
C ILE A 243 1.03 -3.70 -15.35
N LYS A 244 2.12 -3.49 -16.07
CA LYS A 244 2.30 -3.98 -17.44
C LYS A 244 3.17 -5.23 -17.48
N GLU A 245 3.14 -5.96 -18.59
CA GLU A 245 3.92 -7.19 -18.75
C GLU A 245 5.41 -6.92 -18.76
N GLU A 246 5.84 -5.89 -19.47
CA GLU A 246 7.26 -5.51 -19.57
C GLU A 246 7.64 -4.39 -18.59
N PRO A 247 8.92 -4.35 -18.15
CA PRO A 247 9.43 -3.27 -17.33
C PRO A 247 9.34 -1.92 -18.05
N ALA A 248 8.85 -0.91 -17.35
CA ALA A 248 8.84 0.46 -17.83
C ALA A 248 10.16 1.20 -17.52
N ALA A 249 10.88 0.73 -16.50
CA ALA A 249 12.16 1.28 -16.05
C ALA A 249 13.27 0.20 -16.15
N LYS A 250 14.42 0.60 -16.66
CA LYS A 250 15.65 -0.22 -16.74
C LYS A 250 16.66 0.23 -15.71
#